data_6911491a18ad2f1ab71590cdd4328716
#
_entry.id   6911491a18ad2f1ab71590cdd4328716
#
_cell.length_a   1.000
_cell.length_b   1.000
_cell.length_c   1.000
_cell.angle_alpha   90.00
_cell.angle_beta   90.00
_cell.angle_gamma   90.00
#
_symmetry.space_group_name_H-M   'P 1'
#
loop_
_entity.id
_entity.type
_entity.pdbx_description
1 polymer ?
#
loop_
_entity_poly.entity_id
_entity_poly.type
_entity_poly.pdbx_seq_one_letter_code
_entity_poly.pdbx_strand_id
1 'polypeptide(L)'
;MFDMATKTKKITKKNIAIDKEVVKALDIDHLKALSLNPHDWHESGTCEYRLYAYLSTFFKGTTILDVGSRTGGSALALSYNEENQVISYDLVEQGASSIKRDNITWKIQDFRDDDTLDYDNISIIMIDVDPHDGKQEEEMFEFLEEKGWKGLVLLDDIGPLWPDIEDFWNRITFPKLDVSDVGHMSGTGAVSFDSKHKLSWK
;
A
#
# COMPACT_ATOMS: atom_id res chain seq x y z
N MET A 1 -13.06 -38.84 20.84
CA MET A 1 -11.81 -38.12 21.10
C MET A 1 -11.24 -37.78 19.74
N PHE A 2 -11.61 -36.60 19.16
CA PHE A 2 -11.15 -36.18 17.83
C PHE A 2 -9.89 -35.33 18.02
N ASP A 3 -8.79 -35.87 17.51
CA ASP A 3 -7.51 -35.18 17.47
C ASP A 3 -7.56 -34.08 16.37
N MET A 4 -7.77 -32.84 16.75
CA MET A 4 -7.64 -31.69 15.85
C MET A 4 -6.16 -31.32 15.78
N ALA A 5 -5.41 -32.03 14.94
CA ALA A 5 -4.07 -31.59 14.55
C ALA A 5 -4.18 -30.28 13.80
N THR A 6 -3.95 -29.18 14.49
CA THR A 6 -3.74 -27.86 13.90
C THR A 6 -2.52 -27.92 12.98
N LYS A 7 -2.76 -28.06 11.67
CA LYS A 7 -1.72 -27.88 10.65
C LYS A 7 -1.30 -26.42 10.69
N THR A 8 -0.24 -26.11 11.42
CA THR A 8 0.48 -24.84 11.28
C THR A 8 0.95 -24.72 9.83
N LYS A 9 0.22 -23.92 9.03
CA LYS A 9 0.67 -23.53 7.69
C LYS A 9 2.03 -22.86 7.85
N LYS A 10 3.10 -23.50 7.36
CA LYS A 10 4.43 -22.89 7.26
C LYS A 10 4.28 -21.64 6.41
N ILE A 11 4.38 -20.45 7.01
CA ILE A 11 4.37 -19.17 6.30
C ILE A 11 5.66 -19.14 5.48
N THR A 12 5.54 -19.34 4.17
CA THR A 12 6.69 -19.20 3.26
C THR A 12 6.97 -17.72 3.08
N LYS A 13 8.12 -17.24 3.57
CA LYS A 13 8.55 -15.86 3.35
C LYS A 13 8.69 -15.60 1.86
N LYS A 14 8.02 -14.56 1.36
CA LYS A 14 8.11 -14.12 -0.03
C LYS A 14 9.26 -13.13 -0.17
N ASN A 15 10.10 -13.31 -1.17
CA ASN A 15 11.11 -12.33 -1.52
C ASN A 15 10.49 -11.30 -2.47
N ILE A 16 10.52 -10.02 -2.07
CA ILE A 16 10.10 -8.87 -2.87
C ILE A 16 11.37 -8.10 -3.22
N ALA A 17 11.90 -8.38 -4.40
CA ALA A 17 13.08 -7.70 -4.94
C ALA A 17 12.63 -6.58 -5.88
N ILE A 18 12.91 -5.33 -5.52
CA ILE A 18 12.52 -4.16 -6.28
C ILE A 18 13.59 -3.86 -7.33
N ASP A 19 13.23 -3.98 -8.59
CA ASP A 19 14.07 -3.69 -9.73
C ASP A 19 13.74 -2.29 -10.27
N LYS A 20 14.65 -1.35 -10.04
CA LYS A 20 14.44 0.07 -10.42
C LYS A 20 14.17 0.26 -11.89
N GLU A 21 14.87 -0.49 -12.75
CA GLU A 21 14.72 -0.34 -14.19
C GLU A 21 13.37 -0.91 -14.67
N VAL A 22 12.93 -2.02 -14.08
CA VAL A 22 11.61 -2.59 -14.38
C VAL A 22 10.49 -1.66 -13.89
N VAL A 23 10.61 -1.08 -12.69
CA VAL A 23 9.63 -0.11 -12.18
C VAL A 23 9.54 1.09 -13.12
N LYS A 24 10.67 1.70 -13.49
CA LYS A 24 10.71 2.86 -14.38
C LYS A 24 10.14 2.59 -15.78
N ALA A 25 10.31 1.36 -16.28
CA ALA A 25 9.85 0.96 -17.61
C ALA A 25 8.41 0.42 -17.61
N LEU A 26 7.77 0.28 -16.46
CA LEU A 26 6.41 -0.30 -16.40
C LEU A 26 5.40 0.61 -17.09
N ASP A 27 4.68 0.05 -18.05
CA ASP A 27 3.60 0.75 -18.76
C ASP A 27 2.33 0.76 -17.90
N ILE A 28 1.91 1.95 -17.50
CA ILE A 28 0.69 2.20 -16.74
C ILE A 28 -0.21 3.26 -17.42
N ASP A 29 0.03 3.58 -18.67
CA ASP A 29 -0.69 4.64 -19.38
C ASP A 29 -2.19 4.36 -19.45
N HIS A 30 -2.59 3.09 -19.54
CA HIS A 30 -4.00 2.67 -19.51
C HIS A 30 -4.69 3.00 -18.17
N LEU A 31 -3.98 2.99 -17.03
CA LEU A 31 -4.50 3.38 -15.72
C LEU A 31 -4.55 4.90 -15.60
N LYS A 32 -3.50 5.58 -16.03
CA LYS A 32 -3.45 7.03 -16.08
C LYS A 32 -4.60 7.63 -16.87
N ALA A 33 -5.01 6.99 -17.97
CA ALA A 33 -6.15 7.43 -18.77
C ALA A 33 -7.49 7.40 -18.01
N LEU A 34 -7.58 6.66 -16.90
CA LEU A 34 -8.76 6.61 -16.02
C LEU A 34 -8.70 7.63 -14.89
N SER A 35 -7.54 8.24 -14.64
CA SER A 35 -7.33 9.15 -13.52
C SER A 35 -8.13 10.44 -13.68
N LEU A 36 -8.70 10.92 -12.58
CA LEU A 36 -9.35 12.23 -12.49
C LEU A 36 -8.34 13.37 -12.55
N ASN A 37 -7.12 13.12 -12.10
CA ASN A 37 -6.03 14.09 -12.14
C ASN A 37 -4.78 13.48 -12.81
N PRO A 38 -4.73 13.46 -14.16
CA PRO A 38 -3.57 12.93 -14.88
C PRO A 38 -2.25 13.67 -14.59
N HIS A 39 -2.32 14.89 -14.04
CA HIS A 39 -1.13 15.65 -13.67
C HIS A 39 -0.37 15.03 -12.50
N ASP A 40 -1.05 14.48 -11.50
CA ASP A 40 -0.41 13.81 -10.36
C ASP A 40 0.53 12.68 -10.81
N TRP A 41 0.21 12.04 -11.93
CA TRP A 41 1.02 10.97 -12.53
C TRP A 41 2.32 11.44 -13.20
N HIS A 42 2.56 12.74 -13.27
CA HIS A 42 3.77 13.35 -13.83
C HIS A 42 4.55 14.17 -12.81
N GLU A 43 3.85 14.86 -11.90
CA GLU A 43 4.42 15.89 -11.06
C GLU A 43 4.93 15.37 -9.72
N SER A 44 4.34 14.32 -9.18
CA SER A 44 4.74 13.72 -7.90
C SER A 44 6.11 13.04 -7.92
N GLY A 45 6.87 13.26 -8.99
CA GLY A 45 8.26 12.83 -9.10
C GLY A 45 8.39 11.46 -9.60
N THR A 46 7.46 10.96 -10.33
CA THR A 46 7.88 10.08 -11.25
C THR A 46 7.49 8.64 -11.32
N CYS A 47 7.81 7.85 -10.33
CA CYS A 47 7.67 6.40 -10.43
C CYS A 47 6.75 5.81 -9.38
N GLU A 48 6.23 6.63 -8.49
CA GLU A 48 5.38 6.20 -7.37
C GLU A 48 4.26 5.25 -7.82
N TYR A 49 3.43 5.67 -8.77
CA TYR A 49 2.36 4.81 -9.27
C TYR A 49 2.86 3.60 -10.06
N ARG A 50 4.04 3.70 -10.70
CA ARG A 50 4.70 2.53 -11.28
C ARG A 50 5.20 1.57 -10.20
N LEU A 51 5.71 2.09 -9.10
CA LEU A 51 6.12 1.28 -7.96
C LEU A 51 4.92 0.53 -7.37
N TYR A 52 3.78 1.19 -7.14
CA TYR A 52 2.58 0.56 -6.60
C TYR A 52 2.03 -0.51 -7.55
N ALA A 53 1.97 -0.21 -8.85
CA ALA A 53 1.60 -1.17 -9.88
C ALA A 53 2.55 -2.38 -9.90
N TYR A 54 3.86 -2.14 -9.85
CA TYR A 54 4.87 -3.19 -9.80
C TYR A 54 4.71 -4.08 -8.56
N LEU A 55 4.53 -3.48 -7.38
CA LEU A 55 4.37 -4.23 -6.13
C LEU A 55 3.10 -5.07 -6.12
N SER A 56 2.00 -4.59 -6.73
CA SER A 56 0.77 -5.37 -6.85
C SER A 56 0.97 -6.70 -7.60
N THR A 57 1.95 -6.77 -8.52
CA THR A 57 2.23 -7.99 -9.30
C THR A 57 2.82 -9.14 -8.48
N PHE A 58 3.36 -8.84 -7.29
CA PHE A 58 3.88 -9.88 -6.41
C PHE A 58 2.78 -10.69 -5.73
N PHE A 59 1.53 -10.26 -5.81
CA PHE A 59 0.39 -10.87 -5.14
C PHE A 59 -0.67 -11.27 -6.16
N LYS A 60 -1.49 -12.28 -5.81
CA LYS A 60 -2.52 -12.80 -6.69
C LYS A 60 -3.70 -13.33 -5.89
N GLY A 61 -4.90 -12.88 -6.25
CA GLY A 61 -6.15 -13.28 -5.60
C GLY A 61 -6.24 -12.76 -4.16
N THR A 62 -5.59 -11.64 -3.87
CA THR A 62 -5.58 -11.01 -2.54
C THR A 62 -6.31 -9.68 -2.56
N THR A 63 -6.57 -9.16 -1.36
CA THR A 63 -7.05 -7.79 -1.17
C THR A 63 -5.85 -6.87 -0.92
N ILE A 64 -5.91 -5.67 -1.49
CA ILE A 64 -4.98 -4.58 -1.26
C ILE A 64 -5.80 -3.41 -0.70
N LEU A 65 -5.35 -2.80 0.39
CA LEU A 65 -5.96 -1.59 0.92
C LEU A 65 -5.18 -0.37 0.46
N ASP A 66 -5.91 0.67 0.09
CA ASP A 66 -5.44 2.01 -0.21
C ASP A 66 -6.10 2.95 0.78
N VAL A 67 -5.33 3.55 1.68
CA VAL A 67 -5.83 4.40 2.77
C VAL A 67 -5.36 5.82 2.54
N GLY A 68 -6.32 6.70 2.23
CA GLY A 68 -6.10 8.06 1.75
C GLY A 68 -6.30 8.19 0.24
N SER A 69 -7.51 7.83 -0.23
CA SER A 69 -7.81 7.75 -1.68
C SER A 69 -7.67 9.05 -2.43
N ARG A 70 -8.02 10.16 -1.81
CA ARG A 70 -8.10 11.48 -2.44
C ARG A 70 -8.79 11.42 -3.81
N THR A 71 -8.05 11.59 -4.90
CA THR A 71 -8.55 11.52 -6.29
C THR A 71 -8.41 10.12 -6.92
N GLY A 72 -7.95 9.11 -6.17
CA GLY A 72 -7.91 7.70 -6.57
C GLY A 72 -6.68 7.27 -7.37
N GLY A 73 -5.61 8.06 -7.39
CA GLY A 73 -4.39 7.73 -8.15
C GLY A 73 -3.68 6.48 -7.64
N SER A 74 -3.47 6.39 -6.34
CA SER A 74 -2.85 5.23 -5.66
C SER A 74 -3.66 3.96 -5.84
N ALA A 75 -4.99 4.02 -5.63
CA ALA A 75 -5.89 2.89 -5.87
C ALA A 75 -5.82 2.37 -7.31
N LEU A 76 -5.82 3.29 -8.30
CA LEU A 76 -5.66 2.91 -9.71
C LEU A 76 -4.34 2.17 -9.93
N ALA A 77 -3.24 2.69 -9.41
CA ALA A 77 -1.93 2.06 -9.55
C ALA A 77 -1.90 0.67 -8.91
N LEU A 78 -2.40 0.53 -7.69
CA LEU A 78 -2.48 -0.75 -6.96
C LEU A 78 -3.39 -1.77 -7.68
N SER A 79 -4.36 -1.30 -8.47
CA SER A 79 -5.28 -2.15 -9.25
C SER A 79 -4.67 -2.73 -10.54
N TYR A 80 -3.37 -2.46 -10.81
CA TYR A 80 -2.67 -2.91 -12.03
C TYR A 80 -2.79 -4.41 -12.24
N ASN A 81 -2.58 -5.21 -11.19
CA ASN A 81 -2.84 -6.64 -11.27
C ASN A 81 -4.33 -6.92 -10.99
N GLU A 82 -5.10 -7.13 -12.06
CA GLU A 82 -6.56 -7.34 -12.02
C GLU A 82 -6.99 -8.61 -11.27
N GLU A 83 -6.06 -9.52 -10.95
CA GLU A 83 -6.34 -10.69 -10.12
C GLU A 83 -6.48 -10.34 -8.63
N ASN A 84 -6.10 -9.12 -8.22
CA ASN A 84 -6.29 -8.61 -6.85
C ASN A 84 -7.50 -7.69 -6.79
N GLN A 85 -8.10 -7.58 -5.61
CA GLN A 85 -9.13 -6.58 -5.31
C GLN A 85 -8.50 -5.44 -4.52
N VAL A 86 -8.73 -4.20 -4.94
CA VAL A 86 -8.36 -3.00 -4.21
C VAL A 86 -9.58 -2.48 -3.46
N ILE A 87 -9.45 -2.21 -2.17
CA ILE A 87 -10.44 -1.46 -1.41
C ILE A 87 -9.77 -0.15 -0.99
N SER A 88 -10.31 0.94 -1.49
CA SER A 88 -9.77 2.28 -1.28
C SER A 88 -10.64 3.04 -0.28
N TYR A 89 -10.02 3.63 0.73
CA TYR A 89 -10.65 4.30 1.85
C TYR A 89 -10.26 5.77 1.91
N ASP A 90 -11.24 6.60 2.19
CA ASP A 90 -11.03 8.00 2.55
C ASP A 90 -12.13 8.43 3.53
N LEU A 91 -11.88 9.45 4.33
CA LEU A 91 -12.89 10.03 5.20
C LEU A 91 -13.78 11.04 4.46
N VAL A 92 -13.33 11.50 3.28
CA VAL A 92 -14.02 12.52 2.48
C VAL A 92 -14.08 12.08 1.02
N GLU A 93 -15.27 12.12 0.41
CA GLU A 93 -15.42 11.89 -1.03
C GLU A 93 -14.83 13.05 -1.84
N GLN A 94 -13.82 12.77 -2.65
CA GLN A 94 -13.15 13.75 -3.51
C GLN A 94 -13.26 13.39 -5.01
N GLY A 95 -14.26 12.58 -5.36
CA GLY A 95 -14.57 12.20 -6.75
C GLY A 95 -14.02 10.83 -7.16
N ALA A 96 -13.17 10.21 -6.36
CA ALA A 96 -12.55 8.91 -6.67
C ALA A 96 -13.59 7.82 -7.04
N SER A 97 -14.75 7.81 -6.39
CA SER A 97 -15.84 6.85 -6.65
C SER A 97 -16.43 6.93 -8.07
N SER A 98 -16.15 8.00 -8.80
CA SER A 98 -16.55 8.12 -10.21
C SER A 98 -15.67 7.30 -11.17
N ILE A 99 -14.49 6.90 -10.74
CA ILE A 99 -13.57 6.06 -11.51
C ILE A 99 -14.19 4.66 -11.65
N LYS A 100 -14.28 4.16 -12.87
CA LYS A 100 -14.84 2.83 -13.17
C LYS A 100 -13.69 1.85 -13.44
N ARG A 101 -13.42 1.02 -12.45
CA ARG A 101 -12.45 -0.05 -12.52
C ARG A 101 -12.98 -1.25 -11.73
N ASP A 102 -13.16 -2.39 -12.37
CA ASP A 102 -13.92 -3.53 -11.84
C ASP A 102 -13.30 -4.14 -10.58
N ASN A 103 -12.00 -4.00 -10.42
CA ASN A 103 -11.28 -4.52 -9.26
C ASN A 103 -10.98 -3.45 -8.19
N ILE A 104 -11.69 -2.31 -8.20
CA ILE A 104 -11.62 -1.30 -7.14
C ILE A 104 -12.98 -1.13 -6.47
N THR A 105 -12.99 -1.12 -5.15
CA THR A 105 -14.15 -0.74 -4.31
C THR A 105 -13.79 0.52 -3.53
N TRP A 106 -14.63 1.55 -3.60
CA TRP A 106 -14.46 2.82 -2.90
C TRP A 106 -15.30 2.84 -1.63
N LYS A 107 -14.71 3.24 -0.50
CA LYS A 107 -15.38 3.35 0.79
C LYS A 107 -15.05 4.68 1.46
N ILE A 108 -16.08 5.38 1.93
CA ILE A 108 -15.95 6.65 2.67
C ILE A 108 -16.12 6.35 4.15
N GLN A 109 -15.06 5.89 4.75
CA GLN A 109 -14.94 5.55 6.18
C GLN A 109 -13.48 5.28 6.54
N ASP A 110 -13.19 5.20 7.82
CA ASP A 110 -11.93 4.64 8.31
C ASP A 110 -11.90 3.13 8.06
N PHE A 111 -10.80 2.61 7.50
CA PHE A 111 -10.67 1.16 7.27
C PHE A 111 -10.69 0.35 8.57
N ARG A 112 -10.30 0.97 9.69
CA ARG A 112 -10.30 0.33 11.02
C ARG A 112 -11.70 0.01 11.52
N ASP A 113 -12.70 0.75 11.03
CA ASP A 113 -14.12 0.57 11.35
C ASP A 113 -14.82 -0.44 10.42
N ASP A 114 -14.10 -1.01 9.44
CA ASP A 114 -14.67 -1.98 8.52
C ASP A 114 -14.56 -3.42 9.04
N ASP A 115 -15.62 -3.90 9.63
CA ASP A 115 -15.72 -5.26 10.20
C ASP A 115 -15.85 -6.36 9.12
N THR A 116 -15.98 -6.00 7.85
CA THR A 116 -16.07 -6.94 6.73
C THR A 116 -14.70 -7.36 6.18
N LEU A 117 -13.60 -6.75 6.65
CA LEU A 117 -12.26 -7.04 6.17
C LEU A 117 -11.74 -8.40 6.65
N ASP A 118 -11.29 -9.20 5.68
CA ASP A 118 -10.53 -10.43 5.93
C ASP A 118 -9.02 -10.13 5.96
N TYR A 119 -8.50 -9.82 7.14
CA TYR A 119 -7.09 -9.49 7.35
C TYR A 119 -6.13 -10.61 6.92
N ASP A 120 -6.55 -11.87 6.91
CA ASP A 120 -5.73 -12.99 6.44
C ASP A 120 -5.50 -12.95 4.92
N ASN A 121 -6.42 -12.30 4.18
CA ASN A 121 -6.34 -12.15 2.72
C ASN A 121 -5.75 -10.80 2.28
N ILE A 122 -5.49 -9.86 3.19
CA ILE A 122 -4.88 -8.56 2.83
C ILE A 122 -3.36 -8.73 2.67
N SER A 123 -2.84 -8.33 1.52
CA SER A 123 -1.42 -8.48 1.17
C SER A 123 -0.62 -7.18 1.25
N ILE A 124 -1.22 -6.06 0.86
CA ILE A 124 -0.63 -4.72 0.87
C ILE A 124 -1.60 -3.78 1.55
N ILE A 125 -1.07 -2.86 2.35
CA ILE A 125 -1.78 -1.67 2.85
C ILE A 125 -0.92 -0.47 2.51
N MET A 126 -1.42 0.42 1.65
CA MET A 126 -0.82 1.72 1.35
C MET A 126 -1.44 2.75 2.29
N ILE A 127 -0.61 3.59 2.90
CA ILE A 127 -1.01 4.62 3.87
C ILE A 127 -0.44 5.96 3.42
N ASP A 128 -1.35 6.90 3.12
CA ASP A 128 -1.08 8.29 2.78
C ASP A 128 -2.24 9.14 3.30
N VAL A 129 -2.14 9.65 4.52
CA VAL A 129 -3.25 10.32 5.21
C VAL A 129 -2.86 11.69 5.75
N ASP A 130 -3.80 12.64 5.68
CA ASP A 130 -3.69 13.93 6.36
C ASP A 130 -3.90 13.75 7.89
N PRO A 131 -3.23 14.56 8.72
CA PRO A 131 -2.47 15.80 8.43
C PRO A 131 -0.95 15.61 8.29
N HIS A 132 -0.44 14.43 8.03
CA HIS A 132 0.99 14.11 7.89
C HIS A 132 1.78 14.41 9.18
N ASP A 133 1.19 14.05 10.33
CA ASP A 133 1.76 14.30 11.66
C ASP A 133 2.45 13.07 12.27
N GLY A 134 2.53 11.97 11.52
CA GLY A 134 3.14 10.71 11.95
C GLY A 134 2.32 9.94 13.00
N LYS A 135 1.33 10.59 13.60
CA LYS A 135 0.55 10.01 14.68
C LYS A 135 -0.54 9.08 14.17
N GLN A 136 -1.24 9.48 13.12
CA GLN A 136 -2.26 8.62 12.52
C GLN A 136 -1.64 7.36 11.91
N GLU A 137 -0.49 7.50 11.28
CA GLU A 137 0.29 6.38 10.74
C GLU A 137 0.72 5.42 11.86
N GLU A 138 1.20 5.95 12.99
CA GLU A 138 1.56 5.16 14.17
C GLU A 138 0.35 4.41 14.75
N GLU A 139 -0.80 5.08 14.92
CA GLU A 139 -2.06 4.47 15.39
C GLU A 139 -2.54 3.34 14.44
N MET A 140 -2.36 3.50 13.12
CA MET A 140 -2.68 2.45 12.14
C MET A 140 -1.74 1.25 12.27
N PHE A 141 -0.45 1.49 12.50
CA PHE A 141 0.52 0.41 12.74
C PHE A 141 0.17 -0.36 14.01
N GLU A 142 -0.13 0.32 15.12
CA GLU A 142 -0.56 -0.32 16.38
C GLU A 142 -1.82 -1.16 16.17
N PHE A 143 -2.82 -0.63 15.45
CA PHE A 143 -4.02 -1.37 15.10
C PHE A 143 -3.73 -2.64 14.32
N LEU A 144 -2.83 -2.59 13.32
CA LEU A 144 -2.45 -3.76 12.53
C LEU A 144 -1.68 -4.80 13.35
N GLU A 145 -0.86 -4.36 14.32
CA GLU A 145 -0.20 -5.26 15.28
C GLU A 145 -1.23 -5.96 16.17
N GLU A 146 -2.19 -5.24 16.71
CA GLU A 146 -3.28 -5.79 17.54
C GLU A 146 -4.12 -6.83 16.78
N LYS A 147 -4.35 -6.60 15.48
CA LYS A 147 -5.00 -7.56 14.58
C LYS A 147 -4.13 -8.78 14.26
N GLY A 148 -2.83 -8.72 14.59
CA GLY A 148 -1.87 -9.76 14.21
C GLY A 148 -1.68 -9.87 12.69
N TRP A 149 -1.96 -8.78 11.95
CA TRP A 149 -1.85 -8.75 10.51
C TRP A 149 -0.40 -8.93 10.03
N LYS A 150 -0.25 -9.50 8.84
CA LYS A 150 1.05 -9.82 8.24
C LYS A 150 1.02 -9.55 6.75
N GLY A 151 1.71 -8.50 6.33
CA GLY A 151 1.75 -8.11 4.93
C GLY A 151 2.82 -7.08 4.62
N LEU A 152 2.61 -6.33 3.58
CA LEU A 152 3.46 -5.23 3.15
C LEU A 152 2.72 -3.91 3.40
N VAL A 153 3.28 -3.03 4.23
CA VAL A 153 2.85 -1.63 4.30
C VAL A 153 3.68 -0.82 3.32
N LEU A 154 3.02 0.03 2.55
CA LEU A 154 3.61 1.15 1.82
C LEU A 154 3.26 2.41 2.59
N LEU A 155 4.26 3.16 3.01
CA LEU A 155 4.11 4.39 3.78
C LEU A 155 4.62 5.55 2.93
N ASP A 156 3.75 6.52 2.67
CA ASP A 156 4.16 7.73 1.97
C ASP A 156 4.80 8.75 2.91
N ASP A 157 5.46 9.75 2.32
CA ASP A 157 5.97 10.94 3.01
C ASP A 157 7.08 10.69 4.05
N ILE A 158 7.85 9.60 3.92
CA ILE A 158 8.90 9.22 4.88
C ILE A 158 10.14 10.14 4.88
N GLY A 159 10.19 11.12 3.99
CA GLY A 159 11.33 12.02 3.81
C GLY A 159 11.21 13.34 4.59
N PRO A 160 12.24 14.18 4.51
CA PRO A 160 12.40 15.38 5.35
C PRO A 160 11.38 16.50 5.07
N LEU A 161 10.54 16.38 4.06
CA LEU A 161 9.43 17.32 3.85
C LEU A 161 8.37 17.21 4.95
N TRP A 162 8.25 16.03 5.56
CA TRP A 162 7.32 15.73 6.63
C TRP A 162 8.06 15.18 7.86
N PRO A 163 8.67 16.05 8.69
CA PRO A 163 9.56 15.64 9.78
C PRO A 163 8.93 14.68 10.78
N ASP A 164 7.63 14.81 11.05
CA ASP A 164 6.94 13.97 12.02
C ASP A 164 6.75 12.54 11.49
N ILE A 165 6.49 12.39 10.17
CA ILE A 165 6.44 11.07 9.52
C ILE A 165 7.86 10.49 9.38
N GLU A 166 8.88 11.31 9.06
CA GLU A 166 10.28 10.88 9.04
C GLU A 166 10.70 10.34 10.42
N ASP A 167 10.33 11.02 11.50
CA ASP A 167 10.59 10.56 12.86
C ASP A 167 9.87 9.24 13.17
N PHE A 168 8.62 9.11 12.76
CA PHE A 168 7.89 7.84 12.88
C PHE A 168 8.57 6.75 12.05
N TRP A 169 8.89 7.00 10.79
CA TRP A 169 9.63 6.06 9.94
C TRP A 169 10.91 5.57 10.60
N ASN A 170 11.71 6.48 11.18
CA ASN A 170 12.96 6.13 11.83
C ASN A 170 12.74 5.20 13.04
N ARG A 171 11.63 5.35 13.78
CA ARG A 171 11.27 4.52 14.95
C ARG A 171 10.72 3.14 14.60
N ILE A 172 10.24 2.91 13.37
CA ILE A 172 9.72 1.60 12.95
C ILE A 172 10.82 0.53 13.08
N THR A 173 10.52 -0.53 13.83
CA THR A 173 11.45 -1.65 14.12
C THR A 173 11.27 -2.84 13.18
N PHE A 174 10.18 -2.91 12.42
CA PHE A 174 9.98 -3.93 11.40
C PHE A 174 11.04 -3.85 10.30
N PRO A 175 11.34 -4.98 9.60
CA PRO A 175 12.15 -4.93 8.39
C PRO A 175 11.55 -3.95 7.38
N LYS A 176 12.32 -2.95 7.00
CA LYS A 176 11.87 -1.88 6.12
C LYS A 176 12.92 -1.57 5.06
N LEU A 177 12.47 -0.97 3.97
CA LEU A 177 13.29 -0.52 2.86
C LEU A 177 12.78 0.85 2.39
N ASP A 178 13.67 1.84 2.37
CA ASP A 178 13.41 3.10 1.70
C ASP A 178 13.42 2.87 0.18
N VAL A 179 12.31 3.17 -0.47
CA VAL A 179 12.09 2.97 -1.91
C VAL A 179 11.87 4.27 -2.65
N SER A 180 12.20 5.41 -2.04
CA SER A 180 12.03 6.76 -2.57
C SER A 180 12.68 6.97 -3.94
N ASP A 181 13.74 6.24 -4.27
CA ASP A 181 14.39 6.29 -5.60
C ASP A 181 13.44 5.98 -6.79
N VAL A 182 12.34 5.30 -6.51
CA VAL A 182 11.26 4.97 -7.47
C VAL A 182 9.87 5.24 -6.87
N GLY A 183 9.81 5.94 -5.76
CA GLY A 183 8.60 6.34 -5.05
C GLY A 183 8.24 7.81 -5.25
N HIS A 184 7.53 8.37 -4.28
CA HIS A 184 7.15 9.77 -4.23
C HIS A 184 8.35 10.69 -3.91
N MET A 185 8.28 11.94 -4.32
CA MET A 185 9.34 12.91 -4.09
C MET A 185 9.53 13.28 -2.60
N SER A 186 8.49 13.14 -1.79
CA SER A 186 8.50 13.31 -0.34
C SER A 186 9.02 12.08 0.41
N GLY A 187 9.30 11.00 -0.32
CA GLY A 187 9.78 9.73 0.21
C GLY A 187 8.70 8.66 0.28
N THR A 188 9.08 7.43 -0.03
CA THR A 188 8.19 6.25 0.07
C THR A 188 8.92 5.11 0.76
N GLY A 189 8.28 4.52 1.77
CA GLY A 189 8.77 3.40 2.54
C GLY A 189 8.01 2.10 2.26
N ALA A 190 8.73 0.98 2.25
CA ALA A 190 8.14 -0.35 2.25
C ALA A 190 8.48 -1.07 3.55
N VAL A 191 7.47 -1.53 4.30
CA VAL A 191 7.62 -2.19 5.60
C VAL A 191 7.07 -3.60 5.53
N SER A 192 7.91 -4.59 5.86
CA SER A 192 7.47 -5.98 5.97
C SER A 192 6.87 -6.23 7.35
N PHE A 193 5.55 -6.12 7.45
CA PHE A 193 4.86 -6.26 8.71
C PHE A 193 4.99 -7.69 9.25
N ASP A 194 5.42 -7.79 10.50
CA ASP A 194 5.73 -9.05 11.15
C ASP A 194 6.73 -9.94 10.38
N SER A 195 7.66 -9.31 9.64
CA SER A 195 8.74 -9.99 8.89
C SER A 195 8.28 -11.06 7.90
N LYS A 196 7.05 -10.95 7.37
CA LYS A 196 6.49 -11.90 6.42
C LYS A 196 7.21 -11.88 5.06
N HIS A 197 7.72 -10.73 4.67
CA HIS A 197 8.39 -10.53 3.39
C HIS A 197 9.86 -10.16 3.58
N LYS A 198 10.72 -10.58 2.67
CA LYS A 198 12.08 -10.08 2.59
C LYS A 198 12.13 -9.00 1.50
N LEU A 199 12.39 -7.77 1.91
CA LEU A 199 12.54 -6.63 1.01
C LEU A 199 14.00 -6.45 0.62
N SER A 200 14.27 -6.17 -0.64
CA SER A 200 15.61 -5.86 -1.14
C SER A 200 15.54 -5.11 -2.47
N TRP A 201 16.54 -4.30 -2.73
CA TRP A 201 16.84 -3.88 -4.10
C TRP A 201 17.42 -5.07 -4.89
N LYS A 202 17.15 -5.07 -6.20
CA LYS A 202 17.74 -6.03 -7.15
C LYS A 202 18.91 -5.41 -7.90
#